data_843c45cda8271dc92147cfe658c7a12c
#
_entry.id   843c45cda8271dc92147cfe658c7a12c
#
_cell.length_a   1.000
_cell.length_b   1.000
_cell.length_c   1.000
_cell.angle_alpha   90.00
_cell.angle_beta   90.00
_cell.angle_gamma   90.00
#
_symmetry.space_group_name_H-M   'P 1'
#
loop_
_entity.id
_entity.type
_entity.pdbx_description
1 polymer ?
#
loop_
_entity_poly.entity_id
_entity_poly.type
_entity_poly.pdbx_seq_one_letter_code
_entity_poly.pdbx_strand_id
1 'polypeptide(L)'
;MTLEEQTFDLIRPPEWKGGVIFASPHSGRHYPAWFLAESRLDPLLLRSSEDAFMDRLIASAPDHGAALLTARVPRCVIDLNRGPEEIDPLVVSCAPPVALSPRIMAGLGVIPRVVSQGRAIYDGPMSQAEAERRIACFWRPYHRALAGLIDESVARFGGAILIDMHSMPRDALAHLPRPRPDLVLGDRNGTSASPRI
;
A
#
# COMPACT_ATOMS: atom_id res chain seq x y z
N MET A 1 -16.06 -5.50 -15.07
CA MET A 1 -15.41 -4.74 -13.99
C MET A 1 -16.01 -3.37 -13.99
N THR A 2 -16.85 -3.05 -13.02
CA THR A 2 -17.43 -1.71 -12.87
C THR A 2 -16.34 -0.73 -12.41
N LEU A 3 -16.50 0.57 -12.67
CA LEU A 3 -15.56 1.62 -12.21
C LEU A 3 -15.33 1.59 -10.68
N GLU A 4 -16.27 0.99 -9.92
CA GLU A 4 -16.16 0.78 -8.47
C GLU A 4 -15.14 -0.30 -8.07
N GLU A 5 -14.71 -1.15 -9.00
CA GLU A 5 -13.80 -2.26 -8.75
C GLU A 5 -12.35 -2.00 -9.21
N GLN A 6 -12.05 -0.82 -9.72
CA GLN A 6 -10.69 -0.48 -10.12
C GLN A 6 -9.82 -0.26 -8.88
N THR A 7 -8.86 -1.16 -8.67
CA THR A 7 -7.99 -1.18 -7.48
C THR A 7 -6.91 -0.10 -7.51
N PHE A 8 -6.44 0.25 -8.71
CA PHE A 8 -5.27 1.12 -8.92
C PHE A 8 -5.37 1.88 -10.23
N ASP A 9 -4.59 2.92 -10.36
CA ASP A 9 -4.27 3.59 -11.61
C ASP A 9 -2.85 3.23 -12.03
N LEU A 10 -2.67 2.87 -13.30
CA LEU A 10 -1.38 2.58 -13.92
C LEU A 10 -1.17 3.55 -15.07
N ILE A 11 -0.13 4.38 -14.95
CA ILE A 11 0.25 5.36 -15.97
C ILE A 11 1.64 4.99 -16.49
N ARG A 12 1.69 4.68 -17.79
CA ARG A 12 2.96 4.49 -18.48
C ARG A 12 3.44 5.81 -19.08
N PRO A 13 4.73 6.11 -19.00
CA PRO A 13 5.27 7.29 -19.66
C PRO A 13 5.15 7.15 -21.19
N PRO A 14 5.03 8.25 -21.94
CA PRO A 14 5.10 8.21 -23.41
C PRO A 14 6.40 7.58 -23.92
N GLU A 15 7.50 7.85 -23.23
CA GLU A 15 8.80 7.25 -23.42
C GLU A 15 9.36 6.81 -22.07
N TRP A 16 9.54 5.50 -21.87
CA TRP A 16 10.13 4.98 -20.65
C TRP A 16 11.66 5.12 -20.69
N LYS A 17 12.21 5.99 -19.84
CA LYS A 17 13.64 6.35 -19.80
C LYS A 17 14.34 5.68 -18.62
N GLY A 18 14.78 4.44 -18.80
CA GLY A 18 15.39 3.67 -17.73
C GLY A 18 14.36 2.88 -16.89
N GLY A 19 14.84 2.02 -16.02
CA GLY A 19 14.04 1.01 -15.34
C GLY A 19 13.35 1.50 -14.06
N VAL A 20 12.96 2.79 -13.93
CA VAL A 20 12.37 3.32 -12.72
C VAL A 20 10.84 3.17 -12.73
N ILE A 21 10.31 2.67 -11.61
CA ILE A 21 8.88 2.49 -11.34
C ILE A 21 8.58 3.16 -10.00
N PHE A 22 7.62 4.08 -9.99
CA PHE A 22 7.06 4.63 -8.75
C PHE A 22 5.78 3.88 -8.40
N ALA A 23 5.66 3.44 -7.14
CA ALA A 23 4.46 2.84 -6.59
C ALA A 23 4.00 3.62 -5.36
N SER A 24 2.69 3.82 -5.21
CA SER A 24 2.11 4.39 -3.99
C SER A 24 0.92 3.52 -3.54
N PRO A 25 1.18 2.50 -2.69
CA PRO A 25 0.17 1.54 -2.28
C PRO A 25 -0.84 2.08 -1.27
N HIS A 26 -0.57 3.23 -0.64
CA HIS A 26 -1.37 3.76 0.46
C HIS A 26 -2.01 5.13 0.17
N SER A 27 -1.93 5.64 -1.05
CA SER A 27 -2.57 6.90 -1.46
C SER A 27 -4.05 6.78 -1.81
N GLY A 28 -4.59 5.55 -1.80
CA GLY A 28 -5.97 5.26 -2.15
C GLY A 28 -6.98 5.93 -1.21
N ARG A 29 -8.04 6.50 -1.81
CA ARG A 29 -9.11 7.22 -1.09
C ARG A 29 -10.51 6.91 -1.64
N HIS A 30 -10.63 5.88 -2.47
CA HIS A 30 -11.91 5.41 -2.96
C HIS A 30 -12.46 4.35 -2.00
N TYR A 31 -13.32 4.80 -1.08
CA TYR A 31 -13.93 3.95 -0.05
C TYR A 31 -15.16 3.25 -0.63
N PRO A 32 -15.17 1.91 -0.79
CA PRO A 32 -16.35 1.19 -1.24
C PRO A 32 -17.51 1.36 -0.25
N ALA A 33 -18.75 1.52 -0.78
CA ALA A 33 -19.92 1.72 0.06
C ALA A 33 -20.15 0.57 1.04
N TRP A 34 -19.89 -0.69 0.63
CA TRP A 34 -19.97 -1.86 1.51
C TRP A 34 -18.98 -1.77 2.69
N PHE A 35 -17.75 -1.26 2.45
CA PHE A 35 -16.76 -1.10 3.52
C PHE A 35 -17.17 -0.01 4.52
N LEU A 36 -17.70 1.10 4.05
CA LEU A 36 -18.22 2.17 4.92
C LEU A 36 -19.39 1.67 5.79
N ALA A 37 -20.22 0.78 5.24
CA ALA A 37 -21.33 0.17 5.98
C ALA A 37 -20.88 -0.83 7.06
N GLU A 38 -19.75 -1.51 6.84
CA GLU A 38 -19.17 -2.46 7.79
C GLU A 38 -18.28 -1.82 8.86
N SER A 39 -17.80 -0.60 8.60
CA SER A 39 -16.89 0.10 9.52
C SER A 39 -17.65 0.75 10.66
N ARG A 40 -17.11 0.62 11.87
CA ARG A 40 -17.58 1.37 13.04
C ARG A 40 -17.06 2.81 13.08
N LEU A 41 -16.13 3.16 12.20
CA LEU A 41 -15.52 4.49 12.14
C LEU A 41 -16.16 5.33 11.04
N ASP A 42 -16.27 6.62 11.29
CA ASP A 42 -16.64 7.57 10.26
C ASP A 42 -15.56 7.72 9.17
N PRO A 43 -15.91 8.22 7.98
CA PRO A 43 -14.96 8.35 6.88
C PRO A 43 -13.73 9.21 7.20
N LEU A 44 -13.85 10.22 8.06
CA LEU A 44 -12.73 11.10 8.41
C LEU A 44 -11.70 10.36 9.28
N LEU A 45 -12.17 9.53 10.22
CA LEU A 45 -11.30 8.70 11.04
C LEU A 45 -10.60 7.61 10.20
N LEU A 46 -11.30 6.99 9.26
CA LEU A 46 -10.73 6.01 8.34
C LEU A 46 -9.57 6.59 7.52
N ARG A 47 -9.68 7.85 7.09
CA ARG A 47 -8.65 8.56 6.35
C ARG A 47 -7.36 8.79 7.13
N SER A 48 -7.37 8.67 8.45
CA SER A 48 -6.18 8.87 9.28
C SER A 48 -5.04 7.88 9.02
N SER A 49 -5.28 6.83 8.22
CA SER A 49 -4.26 5.86 7.78
C SER A 49 -3.81 6.05 6.33
N GLU A 50 -4.38 7.00 5.58
CA GLU A 50 -3.95 7.30 4.21
C GLU A 50 -2.56 7.95 4.20
N ASP A 51 -1.75 7.61 3.19
CA ASP A 51 -0.64 8.46 2.73
C ASP A 51 -1.22 9.54 1.82
N ALA A 52 -1.95 10.47 2.45
CA ALA A 52 -2.81 11.42 1.77
C ALA A 52 -2.04 12.26 0.73
N PHE A 53 -2.57 12.30 -0.50
CA PHE A 53 -2.03 13.07 -1.63
C PHE A 53 -0.65 12.60 -2.15
N MET A 54 -0.13 11.47 -1.72
CA MET A 54 1.13 10.94 -2.24
C MET A 54 1.04 10.69 -3.76
N ASP A 55 -0.09 10.19 -4.25
CA ASP A 55 -0.39 10.03 -5.68
C ASP A 55 -0.25 11.35 -6.47
N ARG A 56 -0.64 12.48 -5.87
CA ARG A 56 -0.52 13.80 -6.50
C ARG A 56 0.90 14.33 -6.48
N LEU A 57 1.64 14.04 -5.40
CA LEU A 57 3.02 14.49 -5.25
C LEU A 57 3.94 13.88 -6.31
N ILE A 58 3.66 12.63 -6.70
CA ILE A 58 4.43 11.88 -7.70
C ILE A 58 3.76 11.81 -9.08
N ALA A 59 2.69 12.59 -9.30
CA ALA A 59 1.90 12.54 -10.54
C ALA A 59 2.71 12.86 -11.79
N SER A 60 3.81 13.63 -11.67
CA SER A 60 4.70 13.97 -12.77
C SER A 60 5.72 12.89 -13.13
N ALA A 61 5.80 11.78 -12.41
CA ALA A 61 6.76 10.72 -12.70
C ALA A 61 6.73 10.24 -14.17
N PRO A 62 5.56 10.09 -14.83
CA PRO A 62 5.51 9.74 -16.25
C PRO A 62 6.12 10.79 -17.19
N ASP A 63 6.04 12.08 -16.85
CA ASP A 63 6.65 13.17 -17.64
C ASP A 63 8.17 13.09 -17.62
N HIS A 64 8.74 12.46 -16.59
CA HIS A 64 10.17 12.22 -16.43
C HIS A 64 10.61 10.83 -16.94
N GLY A 65 9.71 10.09 -17.56
CA GLY A 65 10.01 8.79 -18.17
C GLY A 65 10.00 7.63 -17.19
N ALA A 66 9.28 7.70 -16.06
CA ALA A 66 9.09 6.60 -15.12
C ALA A 66 7.64 6.10 -15.13
N ALA A 67 7.44 4.79 -14.96
CA ALA A 67 6.09 4.24 -14.79
C ALA A 67 5.54 4.58 -13.40
N LEU A 68 4.23 4.80 -13.29
CA LEU A 68 3.55 5.17 -12.06
C LEU A 68 2.37 4.23 -11.80
N LEU A 69 2.36 3.60 -10.61
CA LEU A 69 1.30 2.75 -10.11
C LEU A 69 0.77 3.29 -8.77
N THR A 70 -0.48 3.75 -8.73
CA THR A 70 -1.06 4.30 -7.50
C THR A 70 -2.30 3.53 -7.08
N ALA A 71 -2.44 3.25 -5.79
CA ALA A 71 -3.62 2.62 -5.25
C ALA A 71 -4.85 3.55 -5.33
N ARG A 72 -6.02 2.99 -5.64
CA ARG A 72 -7.32 3.65 -5.49
C ARG A 72 -8.01 3.22 -4.20
N VAL A 73 -7.88 1.92 -3.86
CA VAL A 73 -8.45 1.36 -2.62
C VAL A 73 -7.65 1.86 -1.41
N PRO A 74 -8.32 2.32 -0.35
CA PRO A 74 -7.65 2.75 0.88
C PRO A 74 -6.97 1.58 1.60
N ARG A 75 -5.82 1.83 2.22
CA ARG A 75 -5.10 0.80 2.97
C ARG A 75 -5.88 0.18 4.13
N CYS A 76 -6.87 0.90 4.70
CA CYS A 76 -7.72 0.34 5.76
C CYS A 76 -8.71 -0.72 5.25
N VAL A 77 -8.98 -0.79 3.93
CA VAL A 77 -9.73 -1.87 3.30
C VAL A 77 -8.84 -3.10 3.10
N ILE A 78 -7.64 -2.85 2.56
CA ILE A 78 -6.59 -3.84 2.32
C ILE A 78 -5.24 -3.13 2.19
N ASP A 79 -4.23 -3.60 2.91
CA ASP A 79 -2.88 -3.05 2.85
C ASP A 79 -2.09 -3.72 1.72
N LEU A 80 -1.90 -2.99 0.62
CA LEU A 80 -1.20 -3.47 -0.57
C LEU A 80 0.33 -3.59 -0.35
N ASN A 81 0.85 -3.11 0.78
CA ASN A 81 2.25 -3.24 1.17
C ASN A 81 2.46 -4.29 2.28
N ARG A 82 1.58 -5.32 2.31
CA ARG A 82 1.68 -6.50 3.17
C ARG A 82 1.58 -7.76 2.34
N GLY A 83 2.17 -8.86 2.82
CA GLY A 83 1.97 -10.17 2.23
C GLY A 83 0.52 -10.63 2.40
N PRO A 84 -0.06 -11.33 1.41
CA PRO A 84 -1.45 -11.81 1.51
C PRO A 84 -1.63 -12.85 2.61
N GLU A 85 -0.54 -13.45 3.09
CA GLU A 85 -0.48 -14.37 4.23
C GLU A 85 -0.44 -13.66 5.58
N GLU A 86 -0.16 -12.36 5.63
CA GLU A 86 -0.10 -11.58 6.87
C GLU A 86 -1.50 -11.27 7.41
N ILE A 87 -2.27 -12.32 7.72
CA ILE A 87 -3.65 -12.20 8.23
C ILE A 87 -3.64 -12.12 9.75
N ASP A 88 -4.26 -11.08 10.31
CA ASP A 88 -4.47 -10.95 11.74
C ASP A 88 -5.60 -11.89 12.18
N PRO A 89 -5.35 -12.90 13.06
CA PRO A 89 -6.37 -13.82 13.53
C PRO A 89 -7.47 -13.16 14.37
N LEU A 90 -7.26 -11.92 14.82
CA LEU A 90 -8.29 -11.15 15.52
C LEU A 90 -9.24 -10.43 14.55
N VAL A 91 -8.88 -10.33 13.26
CA VAL A 91 -9.73 -9.71 12.24
C VAL A 91 -10.40 -10.71 11.31
N VAL A 92 -9.84 -11.91 11.19
CA VAL A 92 -10.42 -12.97 10.33
C VAL A 92 -10.68 -14.22 11.17
N SER A 93 -11.94 -14.65 11.21
CA SER A 93 -12.35 -15.89 11.90
C SER A 93 -11.71 -17.10 11.21
N CYS A 94 -11.19 -18.03 12.01
CA CYS A 94 -10.56 -19.26 11.51
C CYS A 94 -9.38 -18.99 10.56
N ALA A 95 -8.66 -17.88 10.75
CA ALA A 95 -7.44 -17.62 9.99
C ALA A 95 -6.44 -18.77 10.14
N PRO A 96 -5.72 -19.14 9.07
CA PRO A 96 -4.67 -20.15 9.18
C PRO A 96 -3.60 -19.71 10.21
N PRO A 97 -2.94 -20.65 10.88
CA PRO A 97 -1.82 -20.31 11.74
C PRO A 97 -0.75 -19.55 10.94
N VAL A 98 -0.41 -18.35 11.40
CA VAL A 98 0.63 -17.53 10.80
C VAL A 98 1.62 -17.11 11.88
N ALA A 99 2.88 -16.95 11.49
CA ALA A 99 3.88 -16.36 12.38
C ALA A 99 3.48 -14.92 12.69
N LEU A 100 3.13 -14.66 13.95
CA LEU A 100 2.68 -13.35 14.39
C LEU A 100 3.85 -12.37 14.41
N SER A 101 3.96 -11.57 13.36
CA SER A 101 4.90 -10.45 13.34
C SER A 101 4.44 -9.32 14.29
N PRO A 102 5.35 -8.45 14.77
CA PRO A 102 4.96 -7.29 15.57
C PRO A 102 3.90 -6.41 14.89
N ARG A 103 3.88 -6.38 13.56
CA ARG A 103 2.90 -5.63 12.77
C ARG A 103 1.51 -6.25 12.82
N ILE A 104 1.41 -7.57 12.65
CA ILE A 104 0.15 -8.31 12.80
C ILE A 104 -0.39 -8.12 14.22
N MET A 105 0.46 -8.25 15.24
CA MET A 105 0.07 -8.03 16.64
C MET A 105 -0.46 -6.61 16.88
N ALA A 106 0.11 -5.62 16.19
CA ALA A 106 -0.37 -4.24 16.23
C ALA A 106 -1.65 -3.99 15.42
N GLY A 107 -2.22 -5.01 14.76
CA GLY A 107 -3.42 -4.87 13.93
C GLY A 107 -3.16 -4.34 12.53
N LEU A 108 -1.91 -4.47 12.02
CA LEU A 108 -1.45 -3.96 10.74
C LEU A 108 -1.10 -5.10 9.76
N GLY A 109 -1.94 -6.12 9.70
CA GLY A 109 -1.88 -7.18 8.70
C GLY A 109 -2.34 -6.71 7.31
N VAL A 110 -2.46 -7.68 6.37
CA VAL A 110 -2.96 -7.40 5.01
C VAL A 110 -4.38 -6.83 5.02
N ILE A 111 -5.20 -7.23 5.97
CA ILE A 111 -6.47 -6.56 6.30
C ILE A 111 -6.28 -5.90 7.66
N PRO A 112 -6.09 -4.57 7.70
CA PRO A 112 -5.84 -3.87 8.94
C PRO A 112 -7.05 -3.93 9.88
N ARG A 113 -6.77 -4.21 11.16
CA ARG A 113 -7.79 -4.17 12.22
C ARG A 113 -7.99 -2.75 12.77
N VAL A 114 -6.98 -1.91 12.61
CA VAL A 114 -6.96 -0.56 13.19
C VAL A 114 -6.49 0.48 12.18
N VAL A 115 -6.90 1.71 12.40
CA VAL A 115 -6.31 2.91 11.81
C VAL A 115 -5.41 3.63 12.81
N SER A 116 -4.93 4.82 12.48
CA SER A 116 -4.08 5.64 13.35
C SER A 116 -4.59 5.68 14.80
N GLN A 117 -3.64 5.68 15.75
CA GLN A 117 -3.90 5.65 17.20
C GLN A 117 -4.60 4.36 17.69
N GLY A 118 -4.51 3.26 16.94
CA GLY A 118 -5.08 1.97 17.34
C GLY A 118 -6.60 1.90 17.35
N ARG A 119 -7.29 2.79 16.62
CA ARG A 119 -8.76 2.80 16.55
C ARG A 119 -9.25 1.63 15.71
N ALA A 120 -10.07 0.77 16.32
CA ALA A 120 -10.61 -0.42 15.67
C ALA A 120 -11.56 -0.05 14.52
N ILE A 121 -11.38 -0.70 13.37
CA ILE A 121 -12.20 -0.49 12.17
C ILE A 121 -13.51 -1.26 12.26
N TYR A 122 -13.50 -2.47 12.84
CA TYR A 122 -14.62 -3.40 12.86
C TYR A 122 -15.11 -3.67 14.28
N ASP A 123 -16.37 -4.03 14.44
CA ASP A 123 -16.94 -4.47 15.72
C ASP A 123 -16.63 -5.94 16.05
N GLY A 124 -16.23 -6.73 15.09
CA GLY A 124 -15.87 -8.14 15.24
C GLY A 124 -15.10 -8.69 14.05
N PRO A 125 -14.72 -9.97 14.09
CA PRO A 125 -13.98 -10.57 13.01
C PRO A 125 -14.87 -10.82 11.78
N MET A 126 -14.28 -10.68 10.59
CA MET A 126 -14.92 -11.05 9.33
C MET A 126 -14.71 -12.53 9.01
N SER A 127 -15.48 -13.06 8.04
CA SER A 127 -15.30 -14.41 7.53
C SER A 127 -14.00 -14.52 6.70
N GLN A 128 -13.46 -15.75 6.63
CA GLN A 128 -12.34 -16.04 5.74
C GLN A 128 -12.69 -15.75 4.26
N ALA A 129 -13.92 -16.06 3.84
CA ALA A 129 -14.38 -15.79 2.47
C ALA A 129 -14.33 -14.30 2.12
N GLU A 130 -14.67 -13.41 3.06
CA GLU A 130 -14.56 -11.96 2.86
C GLU A 130 -13.09 -11.51 2.76
N ALA A 131 -12.21 -12.05 3.60
CA ALA A 131 -10.78 -11.77 3.53
C ALA A 131 -10.19 -12.20 2.18
N GLU A 132 -10.50 -13.42 1.72
CA GLU A 132 -10.07 -13.94 0.43
C GLU A 132 -10.63 -13.14 -0.74
N ARG A 133 -11.89 -12.67 -0.65
CA ARG A 133 -12.48 -11.78 -1.65
C ARG A 133 -11.70 -10.48 -1.77
N ARG A 134 -11.34 -9.83 -0.65
CA ARG A 134 -10.54 -8.60 -0.68
C ARG A 134 -9.16 -8.84 -1.29
N ILE A 135 -8.48 -9.91 -0.90
CA ILE A 135 -7.18 -10.29 -1.48
C ILE A 135 -7.32 -10.54 -2.99
N ALA A 136 -8.34 -11.28 -3.42
CA ALA A 136 -8.56 -11.61 -4.82
C ALA A 136 -8.91 -10.38 -5.68
N CYS A 137 -9.77 -9.50 -5.15
CA CYS A 137 -10.28 -8.35 -5.91
C CYS A 137 -9.32 -7.15 -5.93
N PHE A 138 -8.51 -6.95 -4.87
CA PHE A 138 -7.68 -5.76 -4.72
C PHE A 138 -6.19 -6.07 -4.71
N TRP A 139 -5.75 -6.97 -3.85
CA TRP A 139 -4.33 -7.25 -3.66
C TRP A 139 -3.69 -7.90 -4.90
N ARG A 140 -4.29 -9.00 -5.38
CA ARG A 140 -3.74 -9.75 -6.52
C ARG A 140 -3.67 -8.94 -7.82
N PRO A 141 -4.70 -8.15 -8.21
CA PRO A 141 -4.61 -7.32 -9.41
C PRO A 141 -3.52 -6.26 -9.33
N TYR A 142 -3.37 -5.59 -8.18
CA TYR A 142 -2.33 -4.59 -7.96
C TYR A 142 -0.93 -5.21 -8.11
N HIS A 143 -0.66 -6.31 -7.42
CA HIS A 143 0.63 -6.96 -7.46
C HIS A 143 0.94 -7.62 -8.81
N ARG A 144 -0.07 -8.08 -9.52
CA ARG A 144 0.11 -8.55 -10.90
C ARG A 144 0.53 -7.41 -11.84
N ALA A 145 -0.08 -6.24 -11.69
CA ALA A 145 0.30 -5.06 -12.46
C ALA A 145 1.72 -4.61 -12.12
N LEU A 146 2.09 -4.59 -10.84
CA LEU A 146 3.43 -4.25 -10.38
C LEU A 146 4.48 -5.23 -10.91
N ALA A 147 4.23 -6.53 -10.81
CA ALA A 147 5.12 -7.57 -11.36
C ALA A 147 5.30 -7.40 -12.86
N GLY A 148 4.22 -7.16 -13.60
CA GLY A 148 4.29 -6.91 -15.04
C GLY A 148 5.13 -5.69 -15.42
N LEU A 149 5.08 -4.61 -14.62
CA LEU A 149 5.95 -3.45 -14.81
C LEU A 149 7.43 -3.79 -14.55
N ILE A 150 7.70 -4.57 -13.51
CA ILE A 150 9.07 -5.01 -13.18
C ILE A 150 9.61 -5.89 -14.31
N ASP A 151 8.84 -6.87 -14.76
CA ASP A 151 9.24 -7.77 -15.86
C ASP A 151 9.51 -7.00 -17.16
N GLU A 152 8.63 -6.05 -17.50
CA GLU A 152 8.81 -5.18 -18.66
C GLU A 152 10.08 -4.32 -18.53
N SER A 153 10.33 -3.77 -17.35
CA SER A 153 11.53 -2.98 -17.07
C SER A 153 12.79 -3.81 -17.21
N VAL A 154 12.82 -5.01 -16.63
CA VAL A 154 13.94 -5.93 -16.73
C VAL A 154 14.21 -6.32 -18.19
N ALA A 155 13.17 -6.62 -18.95
CA ALA A 155 13.29 -6.98 -20.37
C ALA A 155 13.86 -5.83 -21.24
N ARG A 156 13.51 -4.57 -20.92
CA ARG A 156 13.91 -3.39 -21.70
C ARG A 156 15.26 -2.81 -21.30
N PHE A 157 15.56 -2.82 -20.00
CA PHE A 157 16.68 -2.08 -19.42
C PHE A 157 17.69 -2.97 -18.68
N GLY A 158 17.42 -4.28 -18.58
CA GLY A 158 18.27 -5.21 -17.84
C GLY A 158 18.10 -5.15 -16.32
N GLY A 159 17.19 -4.33 -15.81
CA GLY A 159 16.91 -4.18 -14.38
C GLY A 159 15.69 -3.32 -14.11
N ALA A 160 15.26 -3.28 -12.86
CA ALA A 160 14.19 -2.41 -12.39
C ALA A 160 14.56 -1.74 -11.07
N ILE A 161 14.19 -0.48 -10.91
CA ILE A 161 14.27 0.26 -9.65
C ILE A 161 12.85 0.59 -9.23
N LEU A 162 12.36 -0.09 -8.19
CA LEU A 162 11.07 0.21 -7.59
C LEU A 162 11.25 1.21 -6.46
N ILE A 163 10.60 2.36 -6.58
CA ILE A 163 10.51 3.38 -5.53
C ILE A 163 9.11 3.31 -4.93
N ASP A 164 9.01 2.73 -3.73
CA ASP A 164 7.77 2.60 -2.98
C ASP A 164 7.55 3.87 -2.15
N MET A 165 6.58 4.68 -2.58
CA MET A 165 6.35 6.04 -2.08
C MET A 165 5.34 6.05 -0.94
N HIS A 166 5.80 6.54 0.20
CA HIS A 166 4.99 6.69 1.41
C HIS A 166 5.09 8.09 1.98
N SER A 167 4.10 8.47 2.78
CA SER A 167 4.21 9.57 3.73
C SER A 167 4.36 9.03 5.15
N MET A 168 4.95 9.82 6.04
CA MET A 168 4.99 9.49 7.45
C MET A 168 4.68 10.73 8.30
N PRO A 169 4.07 10.55 9.49
CA PRO A 169 3.82 11.66 10.41
C PRO A 169 5.13 12.32 10.85
N ARG A 170 5.10 13.64 11.05
CA ARG A 170 6.25 14.41 11.56
C ARG A 170 6.81 13.86 12.87
N ASP A 171 5.96 13.27 13.70
CA ASP A 171 6.35 12.69 14.98
C ASP A 171 7.23 11.43 14.85
N ALA A 172 7.16 10.75 13.71
CA ALA A 172 8.08 9.64 13.42
C ALA A 172 9.56 10.08 13.42
N LEU A 173 9.82 11.36 13.10
CA LEU A 173 11.15 11.95 13.11
C LEU A 173 11.45 12.76 14.38
N ALA A 174 10.63 12.63 15.46
CA ALA A 174 10.79 13.41 16.68
C ALA A 174 12.12 13.16 17.39
N HIS A 175 12.70 11.99 17.20
CA HIS A 175 13.98 11.57 17.78
C HIS A 175 15.21 12.18 17.08
N LEU A 176 15.02 12.77 15.88
CA LEU A 176 16.13 13.37 15.14
C LEU A 176 16.35 14.84 15.55
N PRO A 177 17.63 15.33 15.52
CA PRO A 177 17.92 16.73 15.72
C PRO A 177 17.30 17.61 14.60
N ARG A 178 17.19 18.92 14.86
CA ARG A 178 16.76 19.89 13.84
C ARG A 178 17.95 20.45 13.07
N PRO A 179 17.81 20.78 11.76
CA PRO A 179 16.60 20.60 10.91
C PRO A 179 16.36 19.12 10.61
N ARG A 180 15.08 18.71 10.58
CA ARG A 180 14.70 17.35 10.21
C ARG A 180 14.65 17.21 8.70
N PRO A 181 14.97 16.02 8.15
CA PRO A 181 14.87 15.78 6.72
C PRO A 181 13.43 15.85 6.23
N ASP A 182 13.21 16.35 5.01
CA ASP A 182 11.92 16.35 4.33
C ASP A 182 11.69 15.03 3.58
N LEU A 183 12.77 14.35 3.17
CA LEU A 183 12.75 13.06 2.50
C LEU A 183 13.62 12.07 3.26
N VAL A 184 13.13 10.83 3.37
CA VAL A 184 13.86 9.72 3.98
C VAL A 184 13.90 8.56 3.01
N LEU A 185 15.09 8.10 2.64
CA LEU A 185 15.28 6.90 1.86
C LEU A 185 15.45 5.71 2.81
N GLY A 186 14.63 4.68 2.61
CA GLY A 186 14.68 3.43 3.35
C GLY A 186 15.05 2.27 2.44
N ASP A 187 16.12 1.57 2.76
CA ASP A 187 16.64 0.41 2.00
C ASP A 187 16.54 -0.92 2.77
N ARG A 188 15.73 -0.95 3.85
CA ARG A 188 15.58 -2.13 4.72
C ARG A 188 16.92 -2.68 5.22
N ASN A 189 17.78 -1.80 5.71
CA ASN A 189 19.14 -2.13 6.19
C ASN A 189 20.02 -2.73 5.08
N GLY A 190 20.00 -2.17 3.89
CA GLY A 190 20.81 -2.59 2.75
C GLY A 190 20.32 -3.87 2.06
N THR A 191 19.07 -4.30 2.32
CA THR A 191 18.54 -5.55 1.76
C THR A 191 17.60 -5.35 0.58
N SER A 192 17.09 -4.13 0.35
CA SER A 192 16.13 -3.85 -0.72
C SER A 192 16.75 -3.27 -1.99
N ALA A 193 17.99 -2.81 -1.93
CA ALA A 193 18.72 -2.26 -3.07
C ALA A 193 20.20 -2.59 -3.01
N SER A 194 20.86 -2.64 -4.18
CA SER A 194 22.31 -2.74 -4.24
C SER A 194 22.96 -1.45 -3.72
N PRO A 195 24.12 -1.52 -3.00
CA PRO A 195 24.85 -0.33 -2.56
C PRO A 195 25.34 0.58 -3.72
N ARG A 196 25.17 0.14 -4.97
CA ARG A 196 25.53 0.89 -6.17
C ARG A 196 24.36 1.69 -6.77
N ILE A 197 23.17 1.55 -6.22
CA ILE A 197 21.98 2.32 -6.55
C ILE A 197 21.81 3.43 -5.52
#